data_37b92ed01501031abfcfb025c9a94109
#
_entry.id   37b92ed01501031abfcfb025c9a94109
#
_cell.length_a   1.000
_cell.length_b   1.000
_cell.length_c   1.000
_cell.angle_alpha   90.00
_cell.angle_beta   90.00
_cell.angle_gamma   90.00
#
_symmetry.space_group_name_H-M   'P 1'
#
loop_
_entity.id
_entity.type
_entity.pdbx_description
1 polymer ?
#
loop_
_entity_poly.entity_id
_entity_poly.type
_entity_poly.pdbx_seq_one_letter_code
_entity_poly.pdbx_strand_id
1 'polypeptide(L)'
;MDQQTIRAFNQQERLIVKNDSNNDGFGRAMLAQNVCFRWLSIRLNSMSTGLTSLVTSWICLHPDQLDPGLTAMVITYSLQVTGYLQWLINTFTQLEIEMNSIERVKHYSEIDTEAAYYSGDEAQLIEAPSDWPRNGSISFDRICARYRPELPLVLENVTFEVKSNEKVGVVGRTGSGKSTLMNLLFRIVELDSGSISIDGVNIAQLGLSQLRKAISMLPQDPTLFTGSIREVRRSLLRSC
;
A
#
# COMPACT_ATOMS: atom_id res chain seq x y z
N MET A 1 -9.13 16.28 9.61
CA MET A 1 -9.73 17.29 10.51
C MET A 1 -11.19 17.43 10.16
N ASP A 2 -12.05 17.35 11.14
CA ASP A 2 -13.48 17.41 10.95
C ASP A 2 -13.93 18.84 10.65
N GLN A 3 -14.92 19.02 9.78
CA GLN A 3 -15.42 20.34 9.35
C GLN A 3 -15.89 21.22 10.54
N GLN A 4 -16.42 20.57 11.56
CA GLN A 4 -16.86 21.24 12.80
C GLN A 4 -15.68 21.85 13.57
N THR A 5 -14.56 21.11 13.68
CA THR A 5 -13.35 21.59 14.34
C THR A 5 -12.75 22.80 13.65
N ILE A 6 -12.71 22.80 12.30
CA ILE A 6 -12.19 23.92 11.51
C ILE A 6 -12.99 25.19 11.76
N ARG A 7 -14.32 25.08 11.79
CA ARG A 7 -15.21 26.21 12.07
C ARG A 7 -15.13 26.70 13.52
N ALA A 8 -15.06 25.78 14.47
CA ALA A 8 -14.96 26.11 15.89
C ALA A 8 -13.70 26.89 16.24
N PHE A 9 -12.57 26.59 15.57
CA PHE A 9 -11.30 27.29 15.75
C PHE A 9 -11.06 28.43 14.79
N ASN A 10 -12.04 28.77 13.91
CA ASN A 10 -11.95 29.84 12.92
C ASN A 10 -10.69 29.75 12.04
N GLN A 11 -10.29 28.54 11.62
CA GLN A 11 -9.06 28.27 10.89
C GLN A 11 -9.27 28.10 9.37
N GLN A 12 -10.39 28.59 8.82
CA GLN A 12 -10.73 28.47 7.40
C GLN A 12 -9.65 29.09 6.50
N GLU A 13 -9.26 30.33 6.77
CA GLU A 13 -8.25 31.03 5.96
C GLU A 13 -6.91 30.33 5.94
N ARG A 14 -6.46 29.82 7.08
CA ARG A 14 -5.20 29.06 7.16
C ARG A 14 -5.26 27.81 6.30
N LEU A 15 -6.40 27.12 6.25
CA LEU A 15 -6.56 25.93 5.44
C LEU A 15 -6.69 26.24 3.96
N ILE A 16 -7.31 27.36 3.60
CA ILE A 16 -7.34 27.86 2.22
C ILE A 16 -5.91 28.11 1.73
N VAL A 17 -5.13 28.88 2.45
CA VAL A 17 -3.72 29.16 2.10
C VAL A 17 -2.91 27.88 1.97
N LYS A 18 -3.10 26.91 2.86
CA LYS A 18 -2.43 25.61 2.78
C LYS A 18 -2.86 24.80 1.55
N ASN A 19 -4.15 24.84 1.23
CA ASN A 19 -4.69 24.17 0.03
C ASN A 19 -4.16 24.84 -1.25
N ASP A 20 -4.12 26.16 -1.30
CA ASP A 20 -3.58 26.91 -2.44
C ASP A 20 -2.09 26.59 -2.65
N SER A 21 -1.30 26.54 -1.57
CA SER A 21 0.10 26.14 -1.65
C SER A 21 0.30 24.70 -2.16
N ASN A 22 -0.60 23.78 -1.79
CA ASN A 22 -0.56 22.41 -2.32
C ASN A 22 -0.95 22.38 -3.80
N ASN A 23 -1.98 23.14 -4.19
CA ASN A 23 -2.41 23.26 -5.59
C ASN A 23 -1.33 23.92 -6.46
N ASP A 24 -0.62 24.92 -5.95
CA ASP A 24 0.53 25.53 -6.62
C ASP A 24 1.65 24.51 -6.86
N GLY A 25 1.92 23.65 -5.88
CA GLY A 25 2.89 22.55 -6.03
C GLY A 25 2.50 21.60 -7.16
N PHE A 26 1.25 21.18 -7.19
CA PHE A 26 0.71 20.34 -8.26
C PHE A 26 0.73 21.05 -9.62
N GLY A 27 0.31 22.33 -9.65
CA GLY A 27 0.31 23.16 -10.85
C GLY A 27 1.70 23.32 -11.45
N ARG A 28 2.74 23.51 -10.62
CA ARG A 28 4.15 23.60 -11.06
C ARG A 28 4.62 22.29 -11.69
N ALA A 29 4.30 21.15 -11.09
CA ALA A 29 4.65 19.84 -11.64
C ALA A 29 3.98 19.62 -13.00
N MET A 30 2.70 19.92 -13.10
CA MET A 30 1.92 19.83 -14.35
C MET A 30 2.44 20.76 -15.43
N LEU A 31 2.80 22.01 -15.06
CA LEU A 31 3.41 22.97 -15.97
C LEU A 31 4.74 22.44 -16.49
N ALA A 32 5.62 21.96 -15.63
CA ALA A 32 6.91 21.40 -16.01
C ALA A 32 6.76 20.23 -17.01
N GLN A 33 5.84 19.32 -16.75
CA GLN A 33 5.52 18.22 -17.67
C GLN A 33 5.04 18.75 -19.03
N ASN A 34 4.11 19.68 -19.06
CA ASN A 34 3.60 20.27 -20.30
C ASN A 34 4.70 21.00 -21.08
N VAL A 35 5.59 21.72 -20.40
CA VAL A 35 6.74 22.40 -21.04
C VAL A 35 7.67 21.38 -21.68
N CYS A 36 7.99 20.28 -21.01
CA CYS A 36 8.82 19.21 -21.58
C CYS A 36 8.17 18.59 -22.83
N PHE A 37 6.89 18.30 -22.80
CA PHE A 37 6.16 17.81 -23.98
C PHE A 37 6.14 18.80 -25.13
N ARG A 38 5.90 20.08 -24.86
CA ARG A 38 5.93 21.14 -25.90
C ARG A 38 7.30 21.31 -26.50
N TRP A 39 8.35 21.28 -25.68
CA TRP A 39 9.73 21.36 -26.15
C TRP A 39 10.05 20.18 -27.09
N LEU A 40 9.69 18.96 -26.71
CA LEU A 40 9.89 17.78 -27.53
C LEU A 40 9.11 17.86 -28.85
N SER A 41 7.82 18.25 -28.79
CA SER A 41 6.98 18.47 -29.99
C SER A 41 7.60 19.46 -30.97
N ILE A 42 8.08 20.60 -30.49
CA ILE A 42 8.70 21.64 -31.36
C ILE A 42 9.95 21.07 -32.08
N ARG A 43 10.78 20.30 -31.33
CA ARG A 43 11.98 19.67 -31.92
C ARG A 43 11.63 18.65 -33.00
N LEU A 44 10.68 17.76 -32.71
CA LEU A 44 10.24 16.76 -33.69
C LEU A 44 9.60 17.41 -34.93
N ASN A 45 8.73 18.41 -34.72
CA ASN A 45 8.11 19.13 -35.84
C ASN A 45 9.16 19.85 -36.70
N SER A 46 10.16 20.49 -36.08
CA SER A 46 11.23 21.17 -36.81
C SER A 46 12.05 20.21 -37.66
N MET A 47 12.45 19.05 -37.12
CA MET A 47 13.17 18.00 -37.82
C MET A 47 12.35 17.45 -39.01
N SER A 48 11.07 17.21 -38.76
CA SER A 48 10.16 16.70 -39.78
C SER A 48 9.94 17.70 -40.92
N THR A 49 9.68 18.95 -40.56
CA THR A 49 9.54 20.03 -41.58
C THR A 49 10.83 20.15 -42.44
N GLY A 50 11.99 20.05 -41.80
CA GLY A 50 13.27 20.02 -42.52
C GLY A 50 13.36 18.84 -43.48
N LEU A 51 13.04 17.63 -43.04
CA LEU A 51 13.05 16.42 -43.86
C LEU A 51 12.07 16.54 -45.04
N THR A 52 10.83 16.94 -44.77
CA THR A 52 9.81 17.13 -45.81
C THR A 52 10.23 18.19 -46.82
N SER A 53 10.81 19.30 -46.35
CA SER A 53 11.33 20.35 -47.25
C SER A 53 12.48 19.85 -48.14
N LEU A 54 13.40 19.06 -47.60
CA LEU A 54 14.48 18.45 -48.38
C LEU A 54 13.94 17.48 -49.44
N VAL A 55 13.02 16.60 -49.07
CA VAL A 55 12.38 15.66 -50.01
C VAL A 55 11.65 16.41 -51.13
N THR A 56 10.85 17.39 -50.75
CA THR A 56 10.09 18.22 -51.74
C THR A 56 11.05 19.00 -52.68
N SER A 57 12.10 19.59 -52.14
CA SER A 57 13.10 20.31 -52.93
C SER A 57 13.81 19.37 -53.91
N TRP A 58 14.19 18.16 -53.47
CA TRP A 58 14.82 17.17 -54.31
C TRP A 58 13.91 16.73 -55.47
N ILE A 59 12.63 16.50 -55.21
CA ILE A 59 11.62 16.18 -56.22
C ILE A 59 11.48 17.30 -57.24
N CYS A 60 11.44 18.55 -56.79
CA CYS A 60 11.34 19.72 -57.68
C CYS A 60 12.57 19.90 -58.60
N LEU A 61 13.75 19.50 -58.13
CA LEU A 61 14.98 19.56 -58.92
C LEU A 61 15.12 18.45 -59.95
N HIS A 62 14.37 17.34 -59.79
CA HIS A 62 14.46 16.15 -60.66
C HIS A 62 13.06 15.69 -61.13
N PRO A 63 12.33 16.56 -61.86
CA PRO A 63 10.92 16.28 -62.24
C PRO A 63 10.79 15.09 -63.19
N ASP A 64 11.82 14.79 -63.97
CA ASP A 64 11.79 13.73 -65.00
C ASP A 64 12.09 12.32 -64.46
N GLN A 65 12.47 12.21 -63.19
CA GLN A 65 12.86 10.91 -62.59
C GLN A 65 11.74 10.17 -61.87
N LEU A 66 10.64 10.85 -61.56
CA LEU A 66 9.55 10.28 -60.77
C LEU A 66 8.21 10.47 -61.44
N ASP A 67 7.41 9.43 -61.46
CA ASP A 67 6.00 9.48 -61.86
C ASP A 67 5.21 10.40 -60.91
N PRO A 68 4.28 11.24 -61.40
CA PRO A 68 3.49 12.15 -60.58
C PRO A 68 2.73 11.46 -59.43
N GLY A 69 2.29 10.20 -59.65
CA GLY A 69 1.63 9.40 -58.64
C GLY A 69 2.57 9.02 -57.48
N LEU A 70 3.79 8.61 -57.77
CA LEU A 70 4.81 8.31 -56.76
C LEU A 70 5.20 9.57 -55.96
N THR A 71 5.35 10.72 -56.64
CA THR A 71 5.64 12.00 -56.00
C THR A 71 4.60 12.37 -54.97
N ALA A 72 3.34 12.28 -55.32
CA ALA A 72 2.23 12.56 -54.40
C ALA A 72 2.22 11.62 -53.19
N MET A 73 2.49 10.31 -53.38
CA MET A 73 2.58 9.35 -52.29
C MET A 73 3.76 9.67 -51.34
N VAL A 74 4.95 9.96 -51.86
CA VAL A 74 6.13 10.29 -51.05
C VAL A 74 5.87 11.49 -50.17
N ILE A 75 5.30 12.57 -50.71
CA ILE A 75 4.97 13.77 -49.95
C ILE A 75 3.93 13.44 -48.86
N THR A 76 2.85 12.72 -49.21
CA THR A 76 1.79 12.37 -48.26
C THR A 76 2.33 11.52 -47.11
N TYR A 77 3.13 10.48 -47.39
CA TYR A 77 3.68 9.63 -46.36
C TYR A 77 4.74 10.35 -45.51
N SER A 78 5.53 11.25 -46.09
CA SER A 78 6.48 12.07 -45.33
C SER A 78 5.79 12.94 -44.28
N LEU A 79 4.61 13.49 -44.57
CA LEU A 79 3.82 14.25 -43.63
C LEU A 79 3.22 13.35 -42.52
N GLN A 80 2.76 12.15 -42.91
CA GLN A 80 2.14 11.22 -41.95
C GLN A 80 3.15 10.60 -40.98
N VAL A 81 4.37 10.27 -41.41
CA VAL A 81 5.43 9.70 -40.56
C VAL A 81 5.67 10.54 -39.31
N THR A 82 5.65 11.86 -39.44
CA THR A 82 5.82 12.77 -38.29
C THR A 82 4.72 12.61 -37.26
N GLY A 83 3.48 12.55 -37.73
CA GLY A 83 2.33 12.35 -36.84
C GLY A 83 2.42 11.02 -36.07
N TYR A 84 2.82 9.94 -36.75
CA TYR A 84 3.00 8.63 -36.13
C TYR A 84 4.15 8.61 -35.13
N LEU A 85 5.29 9.26 -35.43
CA LEU A 85 6.42 9.36 -34.49
C LEU A 85 6.03 10.14 -33.23
N GLN A 86 5.30 11.24 -33.39
CA GLN A 86 4.84 12.03 -32.26
C GLN A 86 3.83 11.25 -31.40
N TRP A 87 2.90 10.55 -32.04
CA TRP A 87 1.95 9.69 -31.35
C TRP A 87 2.68 8.55 -30.59
N LEU A 88 3.65 7.88 -31.23
CA LEU A 88 4.45 6.82 -30.61
C LEU A 88 5.15 7.30 -29.34
N ILE A 89 5.83 8.45 -29.41
CA ILE A 89 6.58 9.00 -28.27
C ILE A 89 5.62 9.37 -27.13
N ASN A 90 4.51 10.02 -27.45
CA ASN A 90 3.51 10.36 -26.43
C ASN A 90 2.94 9.11 -25.76
N THR A 91 2.61 8.07 -26.54
CA THR A 91 2.07 6.81 -26.03
C THR A 91 3.10 6.08 -25.17
N PHE A 92 4.38 6.07 -25.59
CA PHE A 92 5.45 5.46 -24.82
C PHE A 92 5.66 6.17 -23.47
N THR A 93 5.64 7.50 -23.46
CA THR A 93 5.76 8.28 -22.21
C THR A 93 4.56 8.05 -21.30
N GLN A 94 3.36 7.96 -21.87
CA GLN A 94 2.17 7.64 -21.09
C GLN A 94 2.24 6.23 -20.48
N LEU A 95 2.72 5.26 -21.25
CA LEU A 95 2.95 3.90 -20.77
C LEU A 95 3.92 3.87 -19.58
N GLU A 96 5.02 4.63 -19.66
CA GLU A 96 6.01 4.72 -18.58
C GLU A 96 5.39 5.28 -17.29
N ILE A 97 4.53 6.29 -17.39
CA ILE A 97 3.80 6.85 -16.24
C ILE A 97 2.85 5.81 -15.63
N GLU A 98 2.13 5.06 -16.46
CA GLU A 98 1.20 4.03 -16.00
C GLU A 98 1.91 2.81 -15.39
N MET A 99 3.14 2.49 -15.86
CA MET A 99 3.96 1.42 -15.29
C MET A 99 4.29 1.64 -13.81
N ASN A 100 4.39 2.89 -13.33
CA ASN A 100 4.52 3.19 -11.91
C ASN A 100 3.36 2.63 -11.08
N SER A 101 2.16 2.62 -11.64
CA SER A 101 0.99 2.06 -10.95
C SER A 101 1.08 0.53 -10.84
N ILE A 102 1.59 -0.13 -11.89
CA ILE A 102 1.83 -1.58 -11.90
C ILE A 102 2.93 -1.95 -10.91
N GLU A 103 4.02 -1.17 -10.85
CA GLU A 103 5.10 -1.37 -9.90
C GLU A 103 4.60 -1.27 -8.44
N ARG A 104 3.72 -0.30 -8.16
CA ARG A 104 3.08 -0.19 -6.85
C ARG A 104 2.21 -1.41 -6.53
N VAL A 105 1.39 -1.88 -7.48
CA VAL A 105 0.58 -3.09 -7.30
C VAL A 105 1.47 -4.29 -7.04
N LYS A 106 2.55 -4.46 -7.83
CA LYS A 106 3.53 -5.52 -7.62
C LYS A 106 4.15 -5.46 -6.23
N HIS A 107 4.60 -4.27 -5.81
CA HIS A 107 5.15 -4.08 -4.47
C HIS A 107 4.17 -4.51 -3.37
N TYR A 108 2.89 -4.14 -3.49
CA TYR A 108 1.87 -4.56 -2.52
C TYR A 108 1.56 -6.07 -2.58
N SER A 109 1.75 -6.72 -3.71
CA SER A 109 1.56 -8.17 -3.83
C SER A 109 2.74 -8.99 -3.28
N GLU A 110 3.90 -8.35 -3.12
CA GLU A 110 5.14 -8.97 -2.62
C GLU A 110 5.41 -8.64 -1.13
N ILE A 111 4.49 -7.93 -0.46
CA ILE A 111 4.58 -7.66 0.98
C ILE A 111 4.44 -8.98 1.72
N ASP A 112 5.30 -9.18 2.73
CA ASP A 112 5.24 -10.33 3.61
C ASP A 112 3.85 -10.45 4.25
N THR A 113 3.25 -11.62 4.15
CA THR A 113 1.94 -11.93 4.73
C THR A 113 2.08 -12.25 6.22
N GLU A 114 0.97 -12.13 6.98
CA GLU A 114 0.91 -12.66 8.34
C GLU A 114 1.22 -14.17 8.34
N ALA A 115 1.55 -14.70 9.52
CA ALA A 115 1.69 -16.13 9.73
C ALA A 115 0.42 -16.89 9.28
N ALA A 116 0.56 -18.18 9.00
CA ALA A 116 -0.51 -19.00 8.44
C ALA A 116 -1.81 -18.91 9.26
N TYR A 117 -2.90 -18.66 8.55
CA TYR A 117 -4.21 -18.46 9.16
C TYR A 117 -4.83 -19.77 9.66
N TYR A 118 -4.66 -20.86 8.91
CA TYR A 118 -5.12 -22.20 9.28
C TYR A 118 -3.95 -23.11 9.64
N SER A 119 -4.18 -24.03 10.60
CA SER A 119 -3.14 -24.98 11.02
C SER A 119 -2.70 -25.96 9.91
N GLY A 120 -3.51 -26.16 8.89
CA GLY A 120 -3.18 -27.02 7.75
C GLY A 120 -2.33 -26.35 6.66
N ASP A 121 -2.12 -25.04 6.69
CA ASP A 121 -1.39 -24.30 5.66
C ASP A 121 0.14 -24.46 5.80
N GLU A 122 0.62 -24.74 7.00
CA GLU A 122 2.03 -25.00 7.29
C GLU A 122 2.21 -26.30 8.09
N ALA A 123 3.18 -27.12 7.69
CA ALA A 123 3.45 -28.44 8.29
C ALA A 123 3.92 -28.40 9.76
N GLN A 124 4.26 -27.23 10.29
CA GLN A 124 4.74 -27.04 11.66
C GLN A 124 3.64 -26.60 12.65
N LEU A 125 2.43 -26.27 12.16
CA LEU A 125 1.35 -25.85 13.00
C LEU A 125 0.59 -27.04 13.56
N ILE A 126 0.26 -26.94 14.86
CA ILE A 126 -0.49 -27.95 15.61
C ILE A 126 -1.96 -27.51 15.70
N GLU A 127 -2.87 -28.46 15.63
CA GLU A 127 -4.26 -28.20 16.03
C GLU A 127 -4.37 -28.28 17.56
N ALA A 128 -4.86 -27.20 18.17
CA ALA A 128 -5.18 -27.23 19.58
C ALA A 128 -6.37 -28.19 19.85
N PRO A 129 -6.43 -28.79 21.05
CA PRO A 129 -7.58 -29.58 21.45
C PRO A 129 -8.90 -28.83 21.27
N SER A 130 -9.99 -29.55 20.95
CA SER A 130 -11.29 -28.95 20.63
C SER A 130 -11.90 -28.09 21.76
N ASP A 131 -11.46 -28.31 22.99
CA ASP A 131 -11.88 -27.57 24.18
C ASP A 131 -10.81 -26.59 24.73
N TRP A 132 -9.78 -26.31 23.93
CA TRP A 132 -8.79 -25.30 24.26
C TRP A 132 -9.29 -23.87 23.95
N PRO A 133 -9.01 -22.89 24.83
CA PRO A 133 -8.42 -22.97 26.17
C PRO A 133 -9.47 -23.37 27.23
N ARG A 134 -9.07 -24.26 28.17
CA ARG A 134 -9.95 -24.71 29.28
C ARG A 134 -9.89 -23.82 30.51
N ASN A 135 -8.66 -23.52 30.92
CA ASN A 135 -8.36 -22.83 32.16
C ASN A 135 -8.02 -21.37 31.96
N GLY A 136 -7.46 -21.03 30.77
CA GLY A 136 -7.05 -19.69 30.41
C GLY A 136 -5.82 -19.22 31.20
N SER A 137 -4.92 -20.14 31.59
CA SER A 137 -3.62 -19.78 32.14
C SER A 137 -2.68 -19.30 31.02
N ILE A 138 -1.93 -18.22 31.26
CA ILE A 138 -1.02 -17.64 30.25
C ILE A 138 0.36 -17.54 30.86
N SER A 139 1.38 -18.02 30.13
CA SER A 139 2.77 -17.89 30.53
C SER A 139 3.56 -17.14 29.47
N PHE A 140 4.28 -16.13 29.90
CA PHE A 140 5.22 -15.35 29.11
C PHE A 140 6.63 -15.72 29.57
N ASP A 141 7.46 -16.28 28.70
CA ASP A 141 8.83 -16.68 29.00
C ASP A 141 9.83 -15.88 28.17
N ARG A 142 10.55 -14.97 28.84
CA ARG A 142 11.64 -14.14 28.29
C ARG A 142 11.31 -13.51 26.96
N ILE A 143 10.13 -12.96 26.81
CA ILE A 143 9.66 -12.36 25.58
C ILE A 143 10.42 -11.06 25.27
N CYS A 144 10.89 -10.96 24.02
CA CYS A 144 11.41 -9.72 23.43
C CYS A 144 10.60 -9.41 22.18
N ALA A 145 10.28 -8.13 21.98
CA ALA A 145 9.51 -7.72 20.82
C ALA A 145 9.84 -6.31 20.34
N ARG A 146 9.79 -6.12 19.03
CA ARG A 146 9.88 -4.84 18.32
C ARG A 146 8.85 -4.79 17.19
N TYR A 147 8.50 -3.60 16.74
CA TYR A 147 7.56 -3.44 15.63
C TYR A 147 8.21 -3.57 14.25
N ARG A 148 9.51 -3.32 14.15
CA ARG A 148 10.29 -3.45 12.91
C ARG A 148 11.74 -3.81 13.26
N PRO A 149 12.44 -4.54 12.39
CA PRO A 149 13.84 -4.94 12.63
C PRO A 149 14.79 -3.77 12.94
N GLU A 150 14.53 -2.59 12.37
CA GLU A 150 15.37 -1.40 12.53
C GLU A 150 15.08 -0.62 13.83
N LEU A 151 13.96 -0.93 14.52
CA LEU A 151 13.56 -0.23 15.73
C LEU A 151 14.10 -0.91 16.99
N PRO A 152 14.32 -0.15 18.08
CA PRO A 152 14.69 -0.72 19.36
C PRO A 152 13.60 -1.64 19.90
N LEU A 153 13.99 -2.56 20.79
CA LEU A 153 13.07 -3.42 21.50
C LEU A 153 12.08 -2.58 22.33
N VAL A 154 10.79 -2.93 22.24
CA VAL A 154 9.74 -2.33 23.06
C VAL A 154 9.52 -3.14 24.34
N LEU A 155 9.73 -4.45 24.26
CA LEU A 155 9.73 -5.36 25.39
C LEU A 155 11.06 -6.09 25.42
N GLU A 156 11.69 -6.15 26.59
CA GLU A 156 12.99 -6.74 26.80
C GLU A 156 12.90 -7.76 27.93
N ASN A 157 13.06 -9.05 27.57
CA ASN A 157 13.17 -10.17 28.52
C ASN A 157 12.05 -10.22 29.58
N VAL A 158 10.80 -9.99 29.16
CA VAL A 158 9.66 -9.98 30.08
C VAL A 158 9.20 -11.40 30.36
N THR A 159 9.14 -11.75 31.65
CA THR A 159 8.69 -13.06 32.12
C THR A 159 7.67 -12.90 33.22
N PHE A 160 6.48 -13.46 33.06
CA PHE A 160 5.43 -13.55 34.09
C PHE A 160 4.41 -14.60 33.74
N GLU A 161 3.62 -15.00 34.72
CA GLU A 161 2.56 -15.99 34.56
C GLU A 161 1.22 -15.43 35.07
N VAL A 162 0.15 -15.73 34.36
CA VAL A 162 -1.24 -15.43 34.72
C VAL A 162 -1.94 -16.76 35.01
N LYS A 163 -2.41 -16.93 36.22
CA LYS A 163 -3.12 -18.17 36.64
C LYS A 163 -4.52 -18.21 36.05
N SER A 164 -5.08 -19.40 36.04
CA SER A 164 -6.50 -19.61 35.66
C SER A 164 -7.45 -18.69 36.43
N ASN A 165 -8.37 -18.06 35.71
CA ASN A 165 -9.37 -17.14 36.27
C ASN A 165 -8.79 -15.90 36.99
N GLU A 166 -7.50 -15.61 36.82
CA GLU A 166 -6.88 -14.44 37.43
C GLU A 166 -7.19 -13.18 36.60
N LYS A 167 -7.39 -12.05 37.30
CA LYS A 167 -7.53 -10.73 36.70
C LYS A 167 -6.24 -9.94 36.91
N VAL A 168 -5.54 -9.64 35.82
CA VAL A 168 -4.25 -8.95 35.88
C VAL A 168 -4.40 -7.52 35.34
N GLY A 169 -3.93 -6.54 36.10
CA GLY A 169 -3.85 -5.16 35.70
C GLY A 169 -2.43 -4.80 35.27
N VAL A 170 -2.24 -4.36 34.02
CA VAL A 170 -0.94 -3.88 33.52
C VAL A 170 -0.88 -2.37 33.61
N VAL A 171 -0.02 -1.84 34.46
CA VAL A 171 0.14 -0.40 34.72
C VAL A 171 1.48 0.10 34.19
N GLY A 172 1.52 1.31 33.64
CA GLY A 172 2.74 1.91 33.14
C GLY A 172 2.46 3.22 32.38
N ARG A 173 3.51 3.97 32.09
CA ARG A 173 3.43 5.22 31.30
C ARG A 173 3.01 4.94 29.86
N THR A 174 2.53 5.98 29.15
CA THR A 174 2.31 5.89 27.72
C THR A 174 3.61 5.51 27.00
N GLY A 175 3.56 4.55 26.08
CA GLY A 175 4.76 4.04 25.38
C GLY A 175 5.54 2.95 26.13
N SER A 176 5.12 2.48 27.32
CA SER A 176 5.80 1.42 28.08
C SER A 176 5.53 -0.02 27.60
N GLY A 177 4.92 -0.22 26.43
CA GLY A 177 4.69 -1.55 25.90
C GLY A 177 3.40 -2.25 26.33
N LYS A 178 2.49 -1.60 27.09
CA LYS A 178 1.22 -2.24 27.54
C LYS A 178 0.37 -2.78 26.40
N SER A 179 0.14 -1.98 25.37
CA SER A 179 -0.61 -2.38 24.18
C SER A 179 0.15 -3.41 23.34
N THR A 180 1.46 -3.39 23.41
CA THR A 180 2.31 -4.37 22.73
C THR A 180 2.12 -5.77 23.28
N LEU A 181 1.96 -5.93 24.60
CA LEU A 181 1.63 -7.23 25.21
C LEU A 181 0.34 -7.82 24.64
N MET A 182 -0.70 -6.98 24.46
CA MET A 182 -1.96 -7.42 23.85
C MET A 182 -1.78 -7.80 22.38
N ASN A 183 -1.02 -7.00 21.62
CA ASN A 183 -0.75 -7.26 20.21
C ASN A 183 0.04 -8.57 20.02
N LEU A 184 0.97 -8.89 20.92
CA LEU A 184 1.70 -10.16 20.91
C LEU A 184 0.80 -11.36 21.19
N LEU A 185 -0.14 -11.23 22.13
CA LEU A 185 -1.09 -12.28 22.47
C LEU A 185 -1.99 -12.65 21.28
N PHE A 186 -2.36 -11.67 20.45
CA PHE A 186 -3.14 -11.84 19.22
C PHE A 186 -2.26 -12.14 17.98
N ARG A 187 -0.94 -12.20 18.17
CA ARG A 187 0.03 -12.32 17.08
C ARG A 187 -0.23 -11.33 15.94
N ILE A 188 -0.52 -10.07 16.30
CA ILE A 188 -0.50 -8.92 15.38
C ILE A 188 0.95 -8.46 15.18
N VAL A 189 1.77 -8.64 16.20
CA VAL A 189 3.23 -8.47 16.18
C VAL A 189 3.83 -9.80 16.59
N GLU A 190 4.81 -10.30 15.86
CA GLU A 190 5.52 -11.53 16.20
C GLU A 190 6.64 -11.25 17.22
N LEU A 191 7.04 -12.27 17.96
CA LEU A 191 8.14 -12.20 18.91
C LEU A 191 9.50 -12.23 18.21
N ASP A 192 10.45 -11.41 18.67
CA ASP A 192 11.86 -11.57 18.29
C ASP A 192 12.50 -12.79 19.00
N SER A 193 12.15 -12.99 20.27
CA SER A 193 12.61 -14.12 21.04
C SER A 193 11.70 -14.40 22.24
N GLY A 194 11.83 -15.56 22.85
CA GLY A 194 10.96 -16.02 23.92
C GLY A 194 9.76 -16.80 23.42
N SER A 195 8.79 -17.05 24.30
CA SER A 195 7.57 -17.77 23.95
C SER A 195 6.38 -17.31 24.80
N ILE A 196 5.19 -17.41 24.23
CA ILE A 196 3.93 -17.22 24.93
C ILE A 196 3.13 -18.50 24.83
N SER A 197 2.67 -19.02 25.95
CA SER A 197 1.81 -20.21 25.97
C SER A 197 0.50 -19.95 26.70
N ILE A 198 -0.58 -20.55 26.20
CA ILE A 198 -1.92 -20.54 26.82
C ILE A 198 -2.31 -21.99 27.12
N ASP A 199 -2.60 -22.28 28.39
CA ASP A 199 -2.86 -23.64 28.89
C ASP A 199 -1.78 -24.64 28.43
N GLY A 200 -0.50 -24.22 28.42
CA GLY A 200 0.64 -25.04 28.04
C GLY A 200 0.89 -25.20 26.54
N VAL A 201 0.02 -24.64 25.68
CA VAL A 201 0.20 -24.66 24.23
C VAL A 201 0.85 -23.36 23.79
N ASN A 202 1.98 -23.46 23.05
CA ASN A 202 2.68 -22.31 22.51
C ASN A 202 1.83 -21.69 21.36
N ILE A 203 1.48 -20.40 21.49
CA ILE A 203 0.65 -19.72 20.51
C ILE A 203 1.32 -19.57 19.14
N ALA A 204 2.67 -19.61 19.07
CA ALA A 204 3.40 -19.56 17.81
C ALA A 204 3.18 -20.80 16.93
N GLN A 205 2.80 -21.91 17.53
CA GLN A 205 2.52 -23.18 16.85
C GLN A 205 1.06 -23.35 16.42
N LEU A 206 0.20 -22.37 16.70
CA LEU A 206 -1.21 -22.41 16.35
C LEU A 206 -1.50 -21.58 15.10
N GLY A 207 -2.46 -22.00 14.31
CA GLY A 207 -3.01 -21.16 13.25
C GLY A 207 -3.73 -19.93 13.83
N LEU A 208 -3.55 -18.78 13.16
CA LEU A 208 -4.11 -17.51 13.64
C LEU A 208 -5.63 -17.54 13.83
N SER A 209 -6.35 -18.27 12.98
CA SER A 209 -7.80 -18.46 13.11
C SER A 209 -8.19 -19.08 14.43
N GLN A 210 -7.47 -20.14 14.84
CA GLN A 210 -7.78 -20.86 16.07
C GLN A 210 -7.44 -20.03 17.30
N LEU A 211 -6.29 -19.36 17.30
CA LEU A 211 -5.87 -18.46 18.37
C LEU A 211 -6.86 -17.29 18.55
N ARG A 212 -7.15 -16.57 17.47
CA ARG A 212 -8.00 -15.37 17.51
C ARG A 212 -9.48 -15.67 17.82
N LYS A 213 -9.95 -16.89 17.56
CA LYS A 213 -11.29 -17.35 18.02
C LYS A 213 -11.33 -17.67 19.50
N ALA A 214 -10.23 -18.11 20.08
CA ALA A 214 -10.13 -18.48 21.48
C ALA A 214 -10.00 -17.27 22.43
N ILE A 215 -9.50 -16.14 21.94
CA ILE A 215 -9.24 -14.95 22.73
C ILE A 215 -10.14 -13.81 22.25
N SER A 216 -10.65 -12.98 23.18
CA SER A 216 -11.44 -11.79 22.85
C SER A 216 -10.69 -10.53 23.23
N MET A 217 -10.65 -9.55 22.35
CA MET A 217 -10.00 -8.25 22.57
C MET A 217 -11.03 -7.13 22.51
N LEU A 218 -10.98 -6.23 23.48
CA LEU A 218 -11.70 -4.97 23.45
C LEU A 218 -10.71 -3.85 23.16
N PRO A 219 -10.68 -3.29 21.93
CA PRO A 219 -9.78 -2.20 21.60
C PRO A 219 -10.19 -0.92 22.34
N GLN A 220 -9.24 0.02 22.49
CA GLN A 220 -9.45 1.32 23.12
C GLN A 220 -10.48 2.17 22.38
N ASP A 221 -10.45 2.12 21.05
CA ASP A 221 -11.42 2.76 20.16
C ASP A 221 -12.20 1.67 19.39
N PRO A 222 -13.32 1.17 19.95
CA PRO A 222 -14.07 0.10 19.32
C PRO A 222 -14.80 0.61 18.07
N THR A 223 -14.57 -0.01 16.93
CA THR A 223 -15.33 0.25 15.71
C THR A 223 -16.65 -0.51 15.78
N LEU A 224 -17.76 0.21 15.86
CA LEU A 224 -19.09 -0.38 15.86
C LEU A 224 -19.64 -0.43 14.43
N PHE A 225 -20.09 -1.61 14.01
CA PHE A 225 -20.80 -1.76 12.75
C PHE A 225 -22.25 -1.26 12.91
N THR A 226 -22.73 -0.56 11.89
CA THR A 226 -24.14 -0.07 11.86
C THR A 226 -25.07 -1.27 11.68
N GLY A 227 -26.05 -1.43 12.58
CA GLY A 227 -27.01 -2.51 12.52
C GLY A 227 -27.48 -2.97 13.92
N SER A 228 -28.39 -3.91 13.95
CA SER A 228 -28.79 -4.55 15.20
C SER A 228 -27.71 -5.51 15.70
N ILE A 229 -27.61 -5.71 17.02
CA ILE A 229 -26.66 -6.67 17.62
C ILE A 229 -26.76 -8.07 16.98
N ARG A 230 -27.99 -8.47 16.60
CA ARG A 230 -28.24 -9.75 15.94
C ARG A 230 -27.65 -9.85 14.54
N GLU A 231 -27.70 -8.76 13.79
CA GLU A 231 -27.12 -8.67 12.44
C GLU A 231 -25.60 -8.67 12.48
N VAL A 232 -25.01 -7.86 13.37
CA VAL A 232 -23.56 -7.80 13.58
C VAL A 232 -23.01 -9.17 14.00
N ARG A 233 -23.68 -9.85 14.93
CA ARG A 233 -23.30 -11.21 15.34
C ARG A 233 -23.40 -12.23 14.20
N ARG A 234 -24.42 -12.12 13.33
CA ARG A 234 -24.55 -13.01 12.15
C ARG A 234 -23.47 -12.76 11.11
N SER A 235 -23.08 -11.50 10.86
CA SER A 235 -22.01 -11.18 9.93
C SER A 235 -20.67 -11.72 10.40
N LEU A 236 -20.35 -11.56 11.70
CA LEU A 236 -19.14 -12.09 12.32
C LEU A 236 -19.05 -13.63 12.28
N LEU A 237 -20.18 -14.32 12.44
CA LEU A 237 -20.25 -15.78 12.41
C LEU A 237 -20.22 -16.37 10.97
N ARG A 238 -20.51 -15.56 9.93
CA ARG A 238 -20.43 -15.99 8.53
C ARG A 238 -19.05 -15.78 7.91
N SER A 239 -18.22 -14.92 8.49
CA SER A 239 -16.84 -14.65 8.06
C SER A 239 -15.81 -15.53 8.81
N CYS A 240 -16.25 -16.42 9.65
CA CYS A 240 -15.52 -17.51 10.26
C CYS A 240 -15.95 -18.85 9.65
#